data_d43c591c1832721bbdf34f59d923a14a
#
_entry.id   d43c591c1832721bbdf34f59d923a14a
#
_cell.length_a   1.000
_cell.length_b   1.000
_cell.length_c   1.000
_cell.angle_alpha   90.00
_cell.angle_beta   90.00
_cell.angle_gamma   90.00
#
_symmetry.space_group_name_H-M   'P 1'
#
loop_
_entity.id
_entity.type
_entity.pdbx_description
1 polymer ?
#
loop_
_entity_poly.entity_id
_entity_poly.type
_entity_poly.pdbx_seq_one_letter_code
_entity_poly.pdbx_strand_id
1 'polypeptide(L)'
;MSVLSYFDRVRIKSLEDILHGELIGAGMYQAILTDVGGNIIAQFSSGDTTYDTSSLSILAASNIGSLSAMSNIIGEGEFPLFVLKGKRDNIHFTQVSNDLFLITICNRDLSVGFVRKRIDAALVAIKRLIKHCNIP
;
A
#
# COMPACT_ATOMS: atom_id res chain seq x y z
N MET A 1 -11.83 -17.08 -3.68
CA MET A 1 -11.94 -16.07 -4.74
C MET A 1 -10.95 -14.94 -4.45
N SER A 2 -10.20 -14.50 -5.45
CA SER A 2 -9.22 -13.43 -5.29
C SER A 2 -9.92 -12.08 -5.09
N VAL A 3 -9.35 -11.22 -4.24
CA VAL A 3 -9.86 -9.85 -4.04
C VAL A 3 -9.86 -9.09 -5.37
N LEU A 4 -8.87 -9.36 -6.23
CA LEU A 4 -8.76 -8.71 -7.54
C LEU A 4 -10.03 -8.87 -8.39
N SER A 5 -10.74 -9.98 -8.26
CA SER A 5 -11.95 -10.24 -9.03
C SER A 5 -13.12 -9.31 -8.70
N TYR A 6 -13.07 -8.61 -7.56
CA TYR A 6 -14.09 -7.62 -7.17
C TYR A 6 -13.87 -6.25 -7.80
N PHE A 7 -12.73 -6.03 -8.47
CA PHE A 7 -12.40 -4.73 -9.05
C PHE A 7 -12.53 -4.78 -10.57
N ASP A 8 -13.41 -3.96 -11.11
CA ASP A 8 -13.49 -3.72 -12.54
C ASP A 8 -12.56 -2.57 -12.95
N ARG A 9 -12.52 -2.27 -14.25
CA ARG A 9 -11.65 -1.21 -14.79
C ARG A 9 -11.94 0.16 -14.19
N VAL A 10 -13.21 0.47 -13.98
CA VAL A 10 -13.62 1.78 -13.44
C VAL A 10 -13.11 1.95 -12.02
N ARG A 11 -13.26 0.91 -11.20
CA ARG A 11 -12.81 0.94 -9.81
C ARG A 11 -11.30 0.94 -9.70
N ILE A 12 -10.61 0.16 -10.55
CA ILE A 12 -9.16 0.19 -10.60
C ILE A 12 -8.67 1.58 -11.00
N LYS A 13 -9.29 2.21 -11.98
CA LYS A 13 -8.95 3.57 -12.38
C LYS A 13 -9.15 4.56 -11.25
N SER A 14 -10.24 4.42 -10.49
CA SER A 14 -10.49 5.26 -9.32
C SER A 14 -9.42 5.08 -8.24
N LEU A 15 -8.97 3.83 -8.02
CA LEU A 15 -7.87 3.56 -7.08
C LEU A 15 -6.57 4.20 -7.56
N GLU A 16 -6.25 4.07 -8.84
CA GLU A 16 -5.06 4.70 -9.41
C GLU A 16 -5.10 6.22 -9.26
N ASP A 17 -6.25 6.85 -9.44
CA ASP A 17 -6.42 8.29 -9.26
C ASP A 17 -6.20 8.70 -7.80
N ILE A 18 -6.66 7.89 -6.85
CA ILE A 18 -6.41 8.12 -5.42
C ILE A 18 -4.92 8.05 -5.13
N LEU A 19 -4.25 7.00 -5.61
CA LEU A 19 -2.82 6.82 -5.39
C LEU A 19 -2.02 7.99 -5.98
N HIS A 20 -2.38 8.42 -7.18
CA HIS A 20 -1.75 9.55 -7.83
C HIS A 20 -1.95 10.84 -7.05
N GLY A 21 -3.20 11.17 -6.75
CA GLY A 21 -3.54 12.46 -6.13
C GLY A 21 -3.03 12.59 -4.70
N GLU A 22 -3.17 11.53 -3.90
CA GLU A 22 -2.83 11.59 -2.49
C GLU A 22 -1.36 11.33 -2.19
N LEU A 23 -0.71 10.49 -2.99
CA LEU A 23 0.64 10.01 -2.70
C LEU A 23 1.67 10.54 -3.71
N ILE A 24 1.49 10.28 -4.99
CA ILE A 24 2.47 10.70 -6.00
C ILE A 24 2.51 12.23 -6.11
N GLY A 25 1.36 12.88 -6.08
CA GLY A 25 1.27 14.33 -6.07
C GLY A 25 1.91 14.99 -4.85
N ALA A 26 2.11 14.23 -3.77
CA ALA A 26 2.76 14.72 -2.55
C ALA A 26 4.27 14.41 -2.52
N GLY A 27 4.82 13.82 -3.58
CA GLY A 27 6.27 13.60 -3.71
C GLY A 27 6.73 12.17 -3.49
N MET A 28 5.82 11.21 -3.36
CA MET A 28 6.18 9.80 -3.32
C MET A 28 6.50 9.30 -4.72
N TYR A 29 7.42 8.31 -4.83
CA TYR A 29 7.85 7.80 -6.13
C TYR A 29 6.93 6.70 -6.64
N GLN A 30 6.43 5.87 -5.76
CA GLN A 30 5.69 4.67 -6.12
C GLN A 30 4.65 4.39 -5.06
N ALA A 31 3.46 3.98 -5.49
CA ALA A 31 2.40 3.51 -4.62
C ALA A 31 1.79 2.26 -5.23
N ILE A 32 1.68 1.19 -4.45
CA ILE A 32 1.15 -0.10 -4.90
C ILE A 32 0.12 -0.57 -3.90
N LEU A 33 -1.10 -0.81 -4.37
CA LEU A 33 -2.13 -1.47 -3.58
C LEU A 33 -2.15 -2.93 -4.01
N THR A 34 -1.96 -3.83 -3.05
CA THR A 34 -1.81 -5.25 -3.31
C THR A 34 -2.66 -6.07 -2.34
N ASP A 35 -2.98 -7.30 -2.72
CA ASP A 35 -3.62 -8.24 -1.82
C ASP A 35 -2.58 -9.04 -1.03
N VAL A 36 -3.05 -9.87 -0.09
CA VAL A 36 -2.16 -10.64 0.79
C VAL A 36 -1.39 -11.74 0.05
N GLY A 37 -1.79 -12.07 -1.17
CA GLY A 37 -1.08 -13.03 -2.01
C GLY A 37 -0.01 -12.39 -2.90
N GLY A 38 0.13 -11.07 -2.84
CA GLY A 38 1.10 -10.36 -3.68
C GLY A 38 0.57 -9.95 -5.05
N ASN A 39 -0.74 -10.05 -5.27
CA ASN A 39 -1.36 -9.61 -6.53
C ASN A 39 -1.61 -8.11 -6.50
N ILE A 40 -1.11 -7.40 -7.50
CA ILE A 40 -1.27 -5.96 -7.59
C ILE A 40 -2.69 -5.63 -8.05
N ILE A 41 -3.39 -4.83 -7.24
CA ILE A 41 -4.74 -4.36 -7.56
C ILE A 41 -4.64 -3.06 -8.36
N ALA A 42 -3.82 -2.12 -7.88
CA ALA A 42 -3.61 -0.83 -8.54
C ALA A 42 -2.23 -0.33 -8.18
N GLN A 43 -1.62 0.47 -9.05
CA GLN A 43 -0.33 1.08 -8.77
C GLN A 43 -0.19 2.37 -9.56
N PHE A 44 0.67 3.26 -9.06
CA PHE A 44 1.04 4.47 -9.77
C PHE A 44 2.49 4.82 -9.44
N SER A 45 3.22 5.31 -10.44
CA SER A 45 4.61 5.72 -10.25
C SER A 45 4.82 7.13 -10.80
N SER A 46 5.89 7.79 -10.34
CA SER A 46 6.25 9.12 -10.80
C SER A 46 6.92 9.15 -12.17
N GLY A 47 7.06 8.00 -12.83
CA GLY A 47 7.57 7.93 -14.18
C GLY A 47 9.07 7.60 -14.32
N ASP A 48 9.88 8.01 -13.35
CA ASP A 48 11.33 7.82 -13.42
C ASP A 48 11.83 6.60 -12.66
N THR A 49 10.95 5.87 -12.01
CA THR A 49 11.29 4.71 -11.21
C THR A 49 11.06 3.43 -12.00
N THR A 50 12.05 2.53 -11.96
CA THR A 50 12.03 1.27 -12.71
C THR A 50 12.10 0.07 -11.76
N TYR A 51 11.31 0.11 -10.68
CA TYR A 51 11.23 -1.01 -9.75
C TYR A 51 10.45 -2.16 -10.37
N ASP A 52 10.90 -3.41 -10.10
CA ASP A 52 10.12 -4.59 -10.41
C ASP A 52 8.98 -4.69 -9.38
N THR A 53 7.84 -4.11 -9.71
CA THR A 53 6.72 -4.01 -8.79
C THR A 53 6.09 -5.36 -8.50
N SER A 54 6.12 -6.30 -9.42
CA SER A 54 5.58 -7.65 -9.20
C SER A 54 6.40 -8.39 -8.14
N SER A 55 7.73 -8.38 -8.27
CA SER A 55 8.60 -9.00 -7.26
C SER A 55 8.47 -8.30 -5.92
N LEU A 56 8.40 -6.97 -5.91
CA LEU A 56 8.26 -6.20 -4.69
C LEU A 56 6.96 -6.56 -3.95
N SER A 57 5.86 -6.69 -4.68
CA SER A 57 4.55 -7.04 -4.09
C SER A 57 4.55 -8.44 -3.48
N ILE A 58 5.16 -9.41 -4.15
CA ILE A 58 5.25 -10.79 -3.64
C ILE A 58 6.10 -10.84 -2.37
N LEU A 59 7.25 -10.16 -2.38
CA LEU A 59 8.13 -10.13 -1.21
C LEU A 59 7.49 -9.37 -0.05
N ALA A 60 6.78 -8.29 -0.34
CA ALA A 60 6.06 -7.54 0.68
C ALA A 60 4.96 -8.38 1.33
N ALA A 61 4.23 -9.15 0.54
CA ALA A 61 3.19 -10.04 1.07
C ALA A 61 3.77 -11.06 2.04
N SER A 62 4.91 -11.68 1.68
CA SER A 62 5.61 -12.61 2.57
C SER A 62 6.07 -11.94 3.86
N ASN A 63 6.60 -10.72 3.75
CA ASN A 63 7.09 -9.96 4.90
C ASN A 63 5.95 -9.61 5.87
N ILE A 64 4.81 -9.19 5.34
CA ILE A 64 3.66 -8.85 6.17
C ILE A 64 3.13 -10.07 6.92
N GLY A 65 3.13 -11.24 6.28
CA GLY A 65 2.76 -12.47 6.94
C GLY A 65 3.65 -12.78 8.14
N SER A 66 4.96 -12.62 7.98
CA SER A 66 5.92 -12.82 9.06
C SER A 66 5.73 -11.80 10.19
N LEU A 67 5.50 -10.54 9.85
CA LEU A 67 5.25 -9.49 10.83
C LEU A 67 3.98 -9.74 11.62
N SER A 68 2.92 -10.19 10.97
CA SER A 68 1.67 -10.53 11.62
C SER A 68 1.85 -11.68 12.61
N ALA A 69 2.61 -12.69 12.23
CA ALA A 69 2.91 -13.82 13.11
C ALA A 69 3.68 -13.37 14.36
N MET A 70 4.70 -12.52 14.17
CA MET A 70 5.46 -11.97 15.29
C MET A 70 4.60 -11.10 16.21
N SER A 71 3.74 -10.29 15.63
CA SER A 71 2.81 -9.44 16.38
C SER A 71 1.89 -10.27 17.27
N ASN A 72 1.37 -11.39 16.75
CA ASN A 72 0.53 -12.28 17.52
C ASN A 72 1.28 -12.93 18.68
N ILE A 73 2.55 -13.27 18.49
CA ILE A 73 3.38 -13.87 19.55
C ILE A 73 3.53 -12.91 20.74
N ILE A 74 3.72 -11.63 20.48
CA ILE A 74 3.90 -10.63 21.55
C ILE A 74 2.58 -10.02 22.04
N GLY A 75 1.45 -10.49 21.48
CA GLY A 75 0.13 -10.05 21.92
C GLY A 75 -0.34 -8.69 21.43
N GLU A 76 0.35 -8.11 20.45
CA GLU A 76 0.00 -6.78 19.92
C GLU A 76 -1.16 -6.82 18.89
N GLY A 77 -1.45 -7.99 18.34
CA GLY A 77 -2.42 -8.09 17.25
C GLY A 77 -1.80 -7.66 15.92
N GLU A 78 -2.25 -6.55 15.36
CA GLU A 78 -1.75 -6.11 14.05
C GLU A 78 -0.97 -4.81 14.14
N PHE A 79 0.11 -4.71 13.37
CA PHE A 79 0.80 -3.44 13.17
C PHE A 79 0.19 -2.77 11.94
N PRO A 80 -0.47 -1.61 12.11
CA PRO A 80 -1.11 -0.93 10.99
C PRO A 80 -0.11 -0.30 10.03
N LEU A 81 1.12 -0.06 10.48
CA LEU A 81 2.15 0.61 9.70
C LEU A 81 3.52 0.04 10.03
N PHE A 82 4.33 -0.17 9.00
CA PHE A 82 5.71 -0.60 9.13
C PHE A 82 6.56 0.20 8.15
N VAL A 83 7.74 0.66 8.58
CA VAL A 83 8.62 1.49 7.75
C VAL A 83 10.01 0.88 7.70
N LEU A 84 10.52 0.63 6.48
CA LEU A 84 11.92 0.30 6.25
C LEU A 84 12.65 1.57 5.83
N LYS A 85 13.63 1.99 6.62
CA LYS A 85 14.43 3.17 6.33
C LYS A 85 15.72 2.77 5.64
N GLY A 86 15.90 3.26 4.42
CA GLY A 86 17.10 3.02 3.62
C GLY A 86 18.04 4.21 3.63
N LYS A 87 19.10 4.10 2.84
CA LYS A 87 20.09 5.18 2.72
C LYS A 87 19.54 6.38 1.94
N ARG A 88 18.68 6.13 0.95
CA ARG A 88 18.10 7.16 0.10
C ARG A 88 16.60 7.17 0.15
N ASP A 89 15.99 6.00 0.21
CA ASP A 89 14.54 5.84 0.12
C ASP A 89 14.01 5.03 1.29
N ASN A 90 12.78 5.33 1.66
CA ASN A 90 12.05 4.58 2.67
C ASN A 90 10.90 3.83 2.00
N ILE A 91 10.57 2.66 2.53
CA ILE A 91 9.40 1.90 2.11
C ILE A 91 8.42 1.85 3.27
N HIS A 92 7.20 2.30 3.04
CA HIS A 92 6.10 2.24 4.01
C HIS A 92 5.16 1.12 3.62
N PHE A 93 4.84 0.25 4.58
CA PHE A 93 3.85 -0.82 4.41
C PHE A 93 2.68 -0.49 5.32
N THR A 94 1.49 -0.38 4.79
CA THR A 94 0.31 0.01 5.54
C THR A 94 -0.82 -0.96 5.26
N GLN A 95 -1.40 -1.53 6.32
CA GLN A 95 -2.57 -2.40 6.17
C GLN A 95 -3.80 -1.55 5.86
N VAL A 96 -4.50 -1.91 4.80
CA VAL A 96 -5.75 -1.26 4.40
C VAL A 96 -6.95 -2.00 4.97
N SER A 97 -6.92 -3.33 4.87
CA SER A 97 -7.95 -4.23 5.40
C SER A 97 -7.31 -5.58 5.64
N ASN A 98 -8.09 -6.57 6.05
CA ASN A 98 -7.56 -7.93 6.24
C ASN A 98 -6.96 -8.51 4.97
N ASP A 99 -7.42 -8.08 3.80
CA ASP A 99 -7.05 -8.65 2.50
C ASP A 99 -6.17 -7.73 1.65
N LEU A 100 -5.99 -6.47 2.06
CA LEU A 100 -5.31 -5.46 1.25
C LEU A 100 -4.27 -4.71 2.06
N PHE A 101 -3.16 -4.38 1.42
CA PHE A 101 -2.19 -3.47 1.99
C PHE A 101 -1.57 -2.57 0.93
N LEU A 102 -0.99 -1.47 1.39
CA LEU A 102 -0.42 -0.42 0.55
C LEU A 102 1.09 -0.36 0.76
N ILE A 103 1.83 -0.33 -0.34
CA ILE A 103 3.28 -0.14 -0.35
C ILE A 103 3.54 1.25 -0.92
N THR A 104 4.29 2.08 -0.19
CA THR A 104 4.64 3.42 -0.64
C THR A 104 6.15 3.60 -0.56
N ILE A 105 6.77 4.05 -1.64
CA ILE A 105 8.21 4.31 -1.70
C ILE A 105 8.41 5.81 -1.86
N CYS A 106 9.25 6.39 -1.00
CA CYS A 106 9.52 7.82 -1.02
C CYS A 106 10.98 8.11 -0.65
N ASN A 107 11.42 9.33 -0.96
CA ASN A 107 12.73 9.78 -0.54
C ASN A 107 12.78 9.93 0.98
N ARG A 108 13.90 9.55 1.59
CA ARG A 108 14.07 9.64 3.04
C ARG A 108 13.99 11.08 3.58
N ASP A 109 14.14 12.08 2.71
CA ASP A 109 14.04 13.49 3.11
C ASP A 109 12.59 13.91 3.43
N LEU A 110 11.60 13.17 2.94
CA LEU A 110 10.23 13.35 3.39
C LEU A 110 10.09 12.77 4.80
N SER A 111 9.58 13.57 5.74
CA SER A 111 9.43 13.10 7.10
C SER A 111 8.41 11.96 7.17
N VAL A 112 8.67 10.99 8.08
CA VAL A 112 7.76 9.87 8.29
C VAL A 112 6.36 10.38 8.68
N GLY A 113 6.29 11.43 9.49
CA GLY A 113 5.01 12.02 9.89
C GLY A 113 4.21 12.61 8.72
N PHE A 114 4.89 13.29 7.81
CA PHE A 114 4.25 13.82 6.60
C PHE A 114 3.73 12.70 5.72
N VAL A 115 4.56 11.69 5.45
CA VAL A 115 4.18 10.53 4.63
C VAL A 115 3.00 9.80 5.25
N ARG A 116 3.02 9.62 6.57
CA ARG A 116 1.93 8.96 7.30
C ARG A 116 0.62 9.70 7.14
N LYS A 117 0.63 11.04 7.22
CA LYS A 117 -0.58 11.84 7.03
C LYS A 117 -1.15 11.67 5.62
N ARG A 118 -0.28 11.63 4.62
CA ARG A 118 -0.73 11.43 3.23
C ARG A 118 -1.29 10.02 3.02
N ILE A 119 -0.64 9.02 3.62
CA ILE A 119 -1.13 7.65 3.58
C ILE A 119 -2.51 7.56 4.26
N ASP A 120 -2.69 8.19 5.41
CA ASP A 120 -3.98 8.18 6.10
C ASP A 120 -5.08 8.78 5.23
N ALA A 121 -4.80 9.87 4.51
CA ALA A 121 -5.76 10.47 3.58
C ALA A 121 -6.10 9.50 2.43
N ALA A 122 -5.09 8.82 1.88
CA ALA A 122 -5.32 7.82 0.85
C ALA A 122 -6.15 6.65 1.36
N LEU A 123 -5.88 6.19 2.59
CA LEU A 123 -6.64 5.09 3.21
C LEU A 123 -8.11 5.44 3.39
N VAL A 124 -8.43 6.66 3.79
CA VAL A 124 -9.82 7.11 3.92
C VAL A 124 -10.54 6.99 2.57
N ALA A 125 -9.90 7.48 1.50
CA ALA A 125 -10.48 7.42 0.16
C ALA A 125 -10.61 6.00 -0.36
N ILE A 126 -9.58 5.16 -0.15
CA ILE A 126 -9.56 3.76 -0.59
C ILE A 126 -10.65 2.97 0.14
N LYS A 127 -10.74 3.11 1.46
CA LYS A 127 -11.74 2.40 2.27
C LYS A 127 -13.17 2.79 1.89
N ARG A 128 -13.38 4.06 1.58
CA ARG A 128 -14.68 4.53 1.11
C ARG A 128 -15.07 3.89 -0.20
N LEU A 129 -14.12 3.78 -1.13
CA LEU A 129 -14.35 3.13 -2.43
C LEU A 129 -14.64 1.63 -2.25
N ILE A 130 -13.85 0.95 -1.41
CA ILE A 130 -14.02 -0.48 -1.12
C ILE A 130 -15.38 -0.76 -0.49
N LYS A 131 -15.82 0.09 0.43
CA LYS A 131 -17.12 -0.05 1.08
C LYS A 131 -18.25 0.01 0.05
N HIS A 132 -18.15 0.89 -0.93
CA HIS A 132 -19.15 0.98 -2.01
C HIS A 132 -19.13 -0.23 -2.94
N CYS A 133 -18.02 -0.96 -2.98
CA CYS A 133 -17.88 -2.17 -3.81
C CYS A 133 -18.35 -3.44 -3.10
N ASN A 134 -18.75 -3.37 -1.82
CA ASN A 134 -19.15 -4.53 -1.01
C ASN A 134 -18.11 -5.65 -1.02
N ILE A 135 -16.85 -5.31 -0.91
CA ILE A 135 -15.78 -6.31 -0.83
C ILE A 135 -15.80 -6.93 0.56
N PRO A 136 -15.86 -8.27 0.66
CA PRO A 136 -15.90 -8.97 1.95
C PRO A 136 -14.60 -8.82 2.75
#